data_bda50f8fd761338d32b0557ad60026e2
#
_entry.id   bda50f8fd761338d32b0557ad60026e2
#
_cell.length_a   1.000
_cell.length_b   1.000
_cell.length_c   1.000
_cell.angle_alpha   90.00
_cell.angle_beta   90.00
_cell.angle_gamma   90.00
#
_symmetry.space_group_name_H-M   'P 1'
#
loop_
_entity.id
_entity.type
_entity.pdbx_description
1 polymer ?
#
loop_
_entity_poly.entity_id
_entity_poly.type
_entity_poly.pdbx_seq_one_letter_code
_entity_poly.pdbx_strand_id
1 'polypeptide(L)'
;MTTDWLEAFPRTVKPILDEIDETLKYPLSKIIADGPNSKLTATDNAQPAIMATSIMILRVLEQEFGFRTSDTVDVTLGHSLGEFAALVAGGYLRYGDALKMVHQRGQVMTACSKDAAASFGGEVGMIALVCEPNQRDAMIDGIHQFLGHGKADSGDDTPAVHQVLIANINSKNQIVLSGNIERIKELLMHLRQWGGHDPRAVRLKADSPFHSPLMKPAAERMHELLAKKSSVAQGEDVVTFPGLFPCVSNVSARPFESKEQLQDLLARQCCETVMWHASIQYLHQTEKVRRWVGIGPGKVGRNLVGKEVGMKGAVKGGGVWAISEPREVEEVMRGLEETANFQDED
;
A
#
# COMPACT_ATOMS: atom_id res chain seq x y z
N MET A 1 -18.09 1.61 0.56
CA MET A 1 -17.08 0.85 1.34
C MET A 1 -17.53 0.60 2.78
N THR A 2 -18.28 1.53 3.39
CA THR A 2 -18.66 1.45 4.82
C THR A 2 -20.14 1.15 5.06
N THR A 3 -21.01 1.21 4.04
CA THR A 3 -22.47 1.08 4.16
C THR A 3 -22.90 -0.23 4.77
N ASP A 4 -22.43 -1.36 4.22
CA ASP A 4 -22.79 -2.70 4.74
C ASP A 4 -22.29 -2.92 6.18
N TRP A 5 -21.14 -2.32 6.52
CA TRP A 5 -20.58 -2.34 7.87
C TRP A 5 -21.42 -1.52 8.84
N LEU A 6 -21.89 -0.33 8.41
CA LEU A 6 -22.76 0.52 9.22
C LEU A 6 -24.13 -0.14 9.44
N GLU A 7 -24.68 -0.83 8.44
CA GLU A 7 -25.93 -1.59 8.56
C GLU A 7 -25.79 -2.78 9.51
N ALA A 8 -24.68 -3.53 9.40
CA ALA A 8 -24.43 -4.71 10.22
C ALA A 8 -24.07 -4.36 11.68
N PHE A 9 -23.25 -3.32 11.91
CA PHE A 9 -22.69 -2.96 13.22
C PHE A 9 -22.84 -1.46 13.52
N PRO A 10 -24.06 -0.91 13.56
CA PRO A 10 -24.29 0.54 13.65
C PRO A 10 -23.71 1.15 14.94
N ARG A 11 -23.71 0.42 16.06
CA ARG A 11 -23.21 0.92 17.35
C ARG A 11 -21.70 1.08 17.37
N THR A 12 -20.99 0.24 16.65
CA THR A 12 -19.53 0.26 16.56
C THR A 12 -19.03 1.16 15.43
N VAL A 13 -19.68 1.09 14.26
CA VAL A 13 -19.21 1.78 13.05
C VAL A 13 -19.50 3.28 13.10
N LYS A 14 -20.70 3.69 13.58
CA LYS A 14 -21.07 5.10 13.59
C LYS A 14 -20.08 5.99 14.34
N PRO A 15 -19.67 5.68 15.58
CA PRO A 15 -18.68 6.49 16.29
C PRO A 15 -17.33 6.60 15.53
N ILE A 16 -16.94 5.54 14.82
CA ILE A 16 -15.69 5.54 14.02
C ILE A 16 -15.83 6.49 12.82
N LEU A 17 -16.98 6.50 12.15
CA LEU A 17 -17.25 7.44 11.06
C LEU A 17 -17.27 8.90 11.55
N ASP A 18 -17.86 9.15 12.71
CA ASP A 18 -17.85 10.46 13.35
C ASP A 18 -16.40 10.89 13.71
N GLU A 19 -15.57 9.99 14.26
CA GLU A 19 -14.14 10.21 14.55
C GLU A 19 -13.35 10.60 13.29
N ILE A 20 -13.64 9.97 12.14
CA ILE A 20 -13.00 10.30 10.86
C ILE A 20 -13.27 11.75 10.48
N ASP A 21 -14.54 12.14 10.48
CA ASP A 21 -14.95 13.48 10.06
C ASP A 21 -14.46 14.56 11.04
N GLU A 22 -14.50 14.28 12.33
CA GLU A 22 -13.94 15.16 13.37
C GLU A 22 -12.43 15.32 13.25
N THR A 23 -11.71 14.26 12.95
CA THR A 23 -10.25 14.28 12.81
C THR A 23 -9.82 15.09 11.60
N LEU A 24 -10.49 14.90 10.48
CA LEU A 24 -10.17 15.55 9.20
C LEU A 24 -10.79 16.93 9.04
N LYS A 25 -11.80 17.26 9.84
CA LYS A 25 -12.58 18.52 9.75
C LYS A 25 -13.33 18.67 8.43
N TYR A 26 -13.66 17.55 7.77
CA TYR A 26 -14.56 17.52 6.60
C TYR A 26 -15.29 16.15 6.52
N PRO A 27 -16.47 16.08 5.85
CA PRO A 27 -17.32 14.91 5.89
C PRO A 27 -16.84 13.80 4.93
N LEU A 28 -15.69 13.17 5.23
CA LEU A 28 -15.18 12.06 4.44
C LEU A 28 -16.10 10.85 4.50
N SER A 29 -16.72 10.58 5.64
CA SER A 29 -17.68 9.50 5.81
C SER A 29 -18.83 9.57 4.80
N LYS A 30 -19.33 10.76 4.55
CA LYS A 30 -20.37 11.02 3.54
C LYS A 30 -19.86 10.78 2.12
N ILE A 31 -18.63 11.18 1.81
CA ILE A 31 -18.00 10.90 0.49
C ILE A 31 -17.85 9.40 0.28
N ILE A 32 -17.49 8.66 1.33
CA ILE A 32 -17.36 7.19 1.27
C ILE A 32 -18.71 6.51 1.03
N ALA A 33 -19.78 6.99 1.67
CA ALA A 33 -21.13 6.42 1.59
C ALA A 33 -21.83 6.78 0.27
N ASP A 34 -21.88 8.08 -0.05
CA ASP A 34 -22.74 8.64 -1.09
C ASP A 34 -21.99 8.97 -2.40
N GLY A 35 -20.67 9.04 -2.36
CA GLY A 35 -19.86 9.45 -3.50
C GLY A 35 -19.94 10.97 -3.80
N PRO A 36 -19.88 11.38 -5.09
CA PRO A 36 -19.77 10.55 -6.29
C PRO A 36 -18.45 9.81 -6.38
N ASN A 37 -18.41 8.71 -7.16
CA ASN A 37 -17.22 7.86 -7.26
C ASN A 37 -15.97 8.64 -7.73
N SER A 38 -16.13 9.61 -8.60
CA SER A 38 -15.04 10.49 -9.06
C SER A 38 -14.42 11.30 -7.90
N LYS A 39 -15.23 11.71 -6.92
CA LYS A 39 -14.74 12.42 -5.72
C LYS A 39 -14.06 11.45 -4.76
N LEU A 40 -14.63 10.25 -4.58
CA LEU A 40 -14.05 9.24 -3.70
C LEU A 40 -12.72 8.69 -4.22
N THR A 41 -12.57 8.54 -5.53
CA THR A 41 -11.36 8.01 -6.17
C THR A 41 -10.25 9.04 -6.36
N ALA A 42 -10.54 10.33 -6.18
CA ALA A 42 -9.52 11.37 -6.16
C ALA A 42 -8.51 11.09 -5.03
N THR A 43 -7.23 11.23 -5.31
CA THR A 43 -6.12 10.79 -4.43
C THR A 43 -6.20 11.36 -3.02
N ASP A 44 -6.61 12.61 -2.86
CA ASP A 44 -6.76 13.30 -1.58
C ASP A 44 -7.89 12.75 -0.70
N ASN A 45 -8.91 12.13 -1.30
CA ASN A 45 -9.99 11.44 -0.61
C ASN A 45 -9.76 9.92 -0.53
N ALA A 46 -9.24 9.31 -1.60
CA ALA A 46 -9.06 7.86 -1.67
C ALA A 46 -8.10 7.35 -0.59
N GLN A 47 -6.99 8.06 -0.37
CA GLN A 47 -6.00 7.62 0.61
C GLN A 47 -6.58 7.57 2.04
N PRO A 48 -7.13 8.65 2.61
CA PRO A 48 -7.72 8.56 3.94
C PRO A 48 -8.94 7.63 3.99
N ALA A 49 -9.75 7.53 2.93
CA ALA A 49 -10.90 6.63 2.89
C ALA A 49 -10.50 5.14 2.98
N ILE A 50 -9.48 4.72 2.25
CA ILE A 50 -8.98 3.34 2.27
C ILE A 50 -8.39 3.00 3.64
N MET A 51 -7.53 3.88 4.20
CA MET A 51 -6.94 3.65 5.52
C MET A 51 -8.01 3.61 6.60
N ALA A 52 -8.92 4.58 6.62
CA ALA A 52 -9.99 4.67 7.59
C ALA A 52 -10.91 3.44 7.55
N THR A 53 -11.27 2.97 6.35
CA THR A 53 -12.07 1.75 6.20
C THR A 53 -11.34 0.52 6.72
N SER A 54 -10.04 0.39 6.46
CA SER A 54 -9.24 -0.74 6.96
C SER A 54 -9.19 -0.78 8.49
N ILE A 55 -8.95 0.37 9.13
CA ILE A 55 -8.92 0.45 10.60
C ILE A 55 -10.32 0.30 11.21
N MET A 56 -11.36 0.80 10.54
CA MET A 56 -12.75 0.56 10.94
C MET A 56 -13.07 -0.95 10.96
N ILE A 57 -12.72 -1.68 9.91
CA ILE A 57 -12.92 -3.13 9.85
C ILE A 57 -12.17 -3.81 11.00
N LEU A 58 -10.91 -3.46 11.24
CA LEU A 58 -10.11 -4.03 12.33
C LEU A 58 -10.78 -3.78 13.69
N ARG A 59 -11.24 -2.57 13.97
CA ARG A 59 -11.95 -2.23 15.21
C ARG A 59 -13.27 -2.99 15.36
N VAL A 60 -14.00 -3.24 14.26
CA VAL A 60 -15.20 -4.10 14.30
C VAL A 60 -14.82 -5.53 14.66
N LEU A 61 -13.76 -6.08 14.10
CA LEU A 61 -13.27 -7.43 14.45
C LEU A 61 -12.90 -7.52 15.94
N GLU A 62 -12.26 -6.49 16.48
CA GLU A 62 -11.89 -6.45 17.89
C GLU A 62 -13.10 -6.33 18.82
N GLN A 63 -14.07 -5.46 18.50
CA GLN A 63 -15.19 -5.15 19.39
C GLN A 63 -16.34 -6.14 19.29
N GLU A 64 -16.62 -6.68 18.10
CA GLU A 64 -17.78 -7.53 17.86
C GLU A 64 -17.44 -9.03 17.80
N PHE A 65 -16.19 -9.37 17.44
CA PHE A 65 -15.77 -10.76 17.24
C PHE A 65 -14.66 -11.22 18.19
N GLY A 66 -14.21 -10.34 19.10
CA GLY A 66 -13.17 -10.66 20.07
C GLY A 66 -11.78 -10.94 19.45
N PHE A 67 -11.56 -10.51 18.21
CA PHE A 67 -10.25 -10.59 17.57
C PHE A 67 -9.28 -9.63 18.26
N ARG A 68 -8.27 -10.16 18.94
CA ARG A 68 -7.26 -9.35 19.60
C ARG A 68 -6.00 -9.26 18.74
N THR A 69 -5.82 -8.11 18.10
CA THR A 69 -4.70 -7.88 17.19
C THR A 69 -3.36 -8.19 17.86
N SER A 70 -3.16 -7.76 19.12
CA SER A 70 -1.93 -8.01 19.89
C SER A 70 -1.61 -9.48 20.13
N ASP A 71 -2.62 -10.35 20.16
CA ASP A 71 -2.48 -11.76 20.53
C ASP A 71 -2.53 -12.69 19.30
N THR A 72 -3.03 -12.17 18.17
CA THR A 72 -3.35 -12.99 16.99
C THR A 72 -2.41 -12.71 15.82
N VAL A 73 -1.77 -11.53 15.80
CA VAL A 73 -0.97 -11.06 14.67
C VAL A 73 0.51 -11.09 15.01
N ASP A 74 1.31 -11.79 14.21
CA ASP A 74 2.76 -11.88 14.37
C ASP A 74 3.49 -10.76 13.61
N VAL A 75 2.91 -10.29 12.51
CA VAL A 75 3.53 -9.27 11.64
C VAL A 75 2.47 -8.56 10.80
N THR A 76 2.71 -7.30 10.51
CA THR A 76 1.90 -6.54 9.56
C THR A 76 2.69 -6.11 8.33
N LEU A 77 1.99 -5.97 7.23
CA LEU A 77 2.47 -5.31 6.02
C LEU A 77 1.29 -4.66 5.29
N GLY A 78 1.57 -3.65 4.49
CA GLY A 78 0.54 -3.00 3.68
C GLY A 78 1.12 -2.49 2.37
N HIS A 79 0.38 -2.60 1.27
CA HIS A 79 0.83 -2.16 -0.04
C HIS A 79 0.64 -0.65 -0.18
N SER A 80 1.71 0.09 -0.42
CA SER A 80 1.70 1.55 -0.60
C SER A 80 0.96 2.25 0.55
N LEU A 81 -0.20 2.84 0.31
CA LEU A 81 -1.03 3.44 1.35
C LEU A 81 -1.37 2.47 2.50
N GLY A 82 -1.52 1.20 2.20
CA GLY A 82 -1.78 0.16 3.20
C GLY A 82 -0.71 0.05 4.27
N GLU A 83 0.52 0.49 4.02
CA GLU A 83 1.59 0.53 5.01
C GLU A 83 1.24 1.43 6.21
N PHE A 84 0.52 2.53 5.98
CA PHE A 84 0.02 3.38 7.07
C PHE A 84 -1.02 2.66 7.93
N ALA A 85 -1.94 1.92 7.31
CA ALA A 85 -2.90 1.10 8.07
C ALA A 85 -2.18 -0.02 8.85
N ALA A 86 -1.17 -0.65 8.27
CA ALA A 86 -0.34 -1.66 8.92
C ALA A 86 0.43 -1.09 10.12
N LEU A 87 0.97 0.12 10.00
CA LEU A 87 1.66 0.83 11.09
C LEU A 87 0.69 1.24 12.21
N VAL A 88 -0.55 1.63 11.88
CA VAL A 88 -1.58 1.89 12.90
C VAL A 88 -1.97 0.61 13.62
N ALA A 89 -2.23 -0.48 12.90
CA ALA A 89 -2.55 -1.78 13.48
C ALA A 89 -1.42 -2.31 14.37
N GLY A 90 -0.16 -2.07 13.97
CA GLY A 90 1.04 -2.44 14.74
C GLY A 90 1.40 -1.49 15.87
N GLY A 91 0.63 -0.41 16.11
CA GLY A 91 0.87 0.52 17.22
C GLY A 91 2.05 1.50 17.01
N TYR A 92 2.60 1.58 15.80
CA TYR A 92 3.66 2.54 15.47
C TYR A 92 3.16 3.96 15.25
N LEU A 93 1.93 4.10 14.75
CA LEU A 93 1.26 5.37 14.52
C LEU A 93 -0.11 5.38 15.21
N ARG A 94 -0.47 6.51 15.82
CA ARG A 94 -1.84 6.69 16.31
C ARG A 94 -2.78 6.97 15.14
N TYR A 95 -3.97 6.42 15.20
CA TYR A 95 -4.95 6.51 14.12
C TYR A 95 -5.23 7.95 13.67
N GLY A 96 -5.51 8.87 14.60
CA GLY A 96 -5.80 10.27 14.25
C GLY A 96 -4.62 11.02 13.61
N ASP A 97 -3.38 10.72 14.03
CA ASP A 97 -2.18 11.30 13.41
C ASP A 97 -1.96 10.72 12.01
N ALA A 98 -2.08 9.40 11.86
CA ALA A 98 -1.94 8.72 10.58
C ALA A 98 -3.01 9.18 9.58
N LEU A 99 -4.26 9.37 10.03
CA LEU A 99 -5.35 9.82 9.17
C LEU A 99 -5.10 11.23 8.62
N LYS A 100 -4.65 12.16 9.46
CA LYS A 100 -4.23 13.51 9.03
C LYS A 100 -3.05 13.46 8.09
N MET A 101 -2.10 12.57 8.35
CA MET A 101 -0.88 12.38 7.57
C MET A 101 -1.19 11.88 6.15
N VAL A 102 -1.99 10.82 6.02
CA VAL A 102 -2.35 10.29 4.68
C VAL A 102 -3.24 11.24 3.89
N HIS A 103 -4.06 12.05 4.56
CA HIS A 103 -4.82 13.11 3.91
C HIS A 103 -3.89 14.17 3.32
N GLN A 104 -2.93 14.69 4.09
CA GLN A 104 -1.94 15.65 3.60
C GLN A 104 -1.05 15.05 2.51
N ARG A 105 -0.65 13.77 2.65
CA ARG A 105 0.07 13.03 1.61
C ARG A 105 -0.71 13.05 0.28
N GLY A 106 -2.00 12.72 0.32
CA GLY A 106 -2.88 12.73 -0.84
C GLY A 106 -2.99 14.13 -1.50
N GLN A 107 -3.13 15.17 -0.69
CA GLN A 107 -3.18 16.56 -1.17
C GLN A 107 -1.90 16.97 -1.90
N VAL A 108 -0.72 16.71 -1.31
CA VAL A 108 0.58 17.04 -1.92
C VAL A 108 0.79 16.22 -3.19
N MET A 109 0.48 14.93 -3.20
CA MET A 109 0.60 14.09 -4.41
C MET A 109 -0.30 14.57 -5.54
N THR A 110 -1.53 15.01 -5.23
CA THR A 110 -2.43 15.62 -6.21
C THR A 110 -1.87 16.92 -6.77
N ALA A 111 -1.26 17.77 -5.92
CA ALA A 111 -0.60 18.99 -6.35
C ALA A 111 0.58 18.69 -7.28
N CYS A 112 1.47 17.77 -6.90
CA CYS A 112 2.61 17.33 -7.73
C CYS A 112 2.16 16.89 -9.13
N SER A 113 1.07 16.13 -9.24
CA SER A 113 0.55 15.67 -10.52
C SER A 113 0.03 16.82 -11.39
N LYS A 114 -0.67 17.79 -10.80
CA LYS A 114 -1.14 18.99 -11.49
C LYS A 114 0.00 19.89 -11.97
N ASP A 115 1.00 20.07 -11.11
CA ASP A 115 2.19 20.89 -11.42
C ASP A 115 3.01 20.25 -12.55
N ALA A 116 3.18 18.94 -12.53
CA ALA A 116 3.83 18.20 -13.60
C ALA A 116 3.09 18.37 -14.93
N ALA A 117 1.77 18.22 -14.93
CA ALA A 117 0.96 18.39 -16.14
C ALA A 117 1.00 19.84 -16.68
N ALA A 118 0.99 20.84 -15.80
CA ALA A 118 1.03 22.26 -16.17
C ALA A 118 2.41 22.71 -16.70
N SER A 119 3.50 22.21 -16.09
CA SER A 119 4.86 22.68 -16.38
C SER A 119 5.46 22.06 -17.64
N PHE A 120 5.09 20.85 -17.99
CA PHE A 120 5.81 20.09 -19.01
C PHE A 120 4.91 19.62 -20.17
N GLY A 121 3.60 19.74 -20.03
CA GLY A 121 2.67 19.16 -20.98
C GLY A 121 2.80 17.62 -21.03
N GLY A 122 1.75 16.95 -21.45
CA GLY A 122 1.75 15.48 -21.52
C GLY A 122 1.09 14.83 -20.30
N GLU A 123 0.90 13.56 -20.41
CA GLU A 123 0.14 12.78 -19.45
C GLU A 123 1.08 11.99 -18.55
N VAL A 124 0.85 12.05 -17.25
CA VAL A 124 1.55 11.24 -16.24
C VAL A 124 0.61 10.17 -15.68
N GLY A 125 1.16 9.08 -15.16
CA GLY A 125 0.34 8.02 -14.59
C GLY A 125 1.09 6.71 -14.41
N MET A 126 0.33 5.62 -14.35
CA MET A 126 0.87 4.29 -14.06
C MET A 126 0.37 3.24 -15.06
N ILE A 127 1.27 2.35 -15.45
CA ILE A 127 0.98 1.21 -16.34
C ILE A 127 1.48 -0.08 -15.70
N ALA A 128 0.57 -1.03 -15.49
CA ALA A 128 0.92 -2.37 -15.05
C ALA A 128 1.39 -3.22 -16.25
N LEU A 129 2.50 -3.91 -16.08
CA LEU A 129 3.05 -4.87 -17.04
C LEU A 129 2.93 -6.27 -16.47
N VAL A 130 2.36 -7.17 -17.25
CA VAL A 130 2.25 -8.59 -16.93
C VAL A 130 3.03 -9.38 -17.98
N CYS A 131 3.98 -10.17 -17.51
CA CYS A 131 4.84 -11.04 -18.33
C CYS A 131 4.80 -12.49 -17.83
N GLU A 132 5.50 -13.37 -18.50
CA GLU A 132 5.76 -14.71 -17.98
C GLU A 132 6.68 -14.65 -16.75
N PRO A 133 6.47 -15.52 -15.74
CA PRO A 133 7.21 -15.45 -14.47
C PRO A 133 8.73 -15.51 -14.60
N ASN A 134 9.23 -16.27 -15.56
CA ASN A 134 10.67 -16.43 -15.83
C ASN A 134 11.29 -15.26 -16.63
N GLN A 135 10.46 -14.32 -17.11
CA GLN A 135 10.91 -13.18 -17.92
C GLN A 135 10.96 -11.88 -17.15
N ARG A 136 10.40 -11.82 -15.93
CA ARG A 136 10.28 -10.58 -15.17
C ARG A 136 11.64 -9.92 -14.91
N ASP A 137 12.61 -10.66 -14.42
CA ASP A 137 13.90 -10.10 -14.01
C ASP A 137 14.68 -9.61 -15.24
N ALA A 138 14.70 -10.38 -16.33
CA ALA A 138 15.30 -9.93 -17.59
C ALA A 138 14.57 -8.69 -18.17
N MET A 139 13.25 -8.60 -17.99
CA MET A 139 12.48 -7.41 -18.39
C MET A 139 12.84 -6.20 -17.51
N ILE A 140 13.03 -6.39 -16.20
CA ILE A 140 13.50 -5.34 -15.27
C ILE A 140 14.89 -4.83 -15.70
N ASP A 141 15.80 -5.72 -16.03
CA ASP A 141 17.14 -5.37 -16.53
C ASP A 141 17.06 -4.56 -17.84
N GLY A 142 16.20 -4.96 -18.76
CA GLY A 142 15.93 -4.22 -20.01
C GLY A 142 15.35 -2.83 -19.75
N ILE A 143 14.46 -2.69 -18.77
CA ILE A 143 13.91 -1.39 -18.34
C ILE A 143 15.03 -0.51 -17.77
N HIS A 144 15.85 -1.02 -16.87
CA HIS A 144 16.97 -0.28 -16.30
C HIS A 144 17.96 0.15 -17.37
N GLN A 145 18.28 -0.72 -18.32
CA GLN A 145 19.16 -0.40 -19.44
C GLN A 145 18.61 0.75 -20.31
N PHE A 146 17.30 0.71 -20.65
CA PHE A 146 16.63 1.78 -21.40
C PHE A 146 16.66 3.11 -20.64
N LEU A 147 16.45 3.07 -19.33
CA LEU A 147 16.44 4.26 -18.46
C LEU A 147 17.86 4.78 -18.16
N GLY A 148 18.92 4.09 -18.60
CA GLY A 148 20.31 4.48 -18.34
C GLY A 148 20.81 4.14 -16.92
N HIS A 149 20.03 3.41 -16.13
CA HIS A 149 20.47 2.91 -14.83
C HIS A 149 21.58 1.86 -15.04
N GLY A 150 22.79 2.15 -14.60
CA GLY A 150 23.95 1.27 -14.80
C GLY A 150 25.14 1.94 -15.48
N LYS A 151 25.02 3.18 -15.97
CA LYS A 151 26.17 3.98 -16.38
C LYS A 151 26.65 4.78 -15.18
N ALA A 152 27.88 4.56 -14.77
CA ALA A 152 28.52 5.17 -13.61
C ALA A 152 28.58 6.72 -13.62
N ASP A 153 28.18 7.35 -14.72
CA ASP A 153 28.26 8.80 -14.98
C ASP A 153 26.91 9.46 -15.30
N SER A 154 25.80 8.74 -15.17
CA SER A 154 24.48 9.38 -15.27
C SER A 154 24.16 10.07 -13.96
N GLY A 155 24.76 11.24 -13.73
CA GLY A 155 24.15 12.23 -12.86
C GLY A 155 22.69 12.35 -13.28
N ASP A 156 21.77 12.34 -12.32
CA ASP A 156 20.32 12.33 -12.54
C ASP A 156 19.83 13.71 -13.03
N ASP A 157 20.40 14.18 -14.17
CA ASP A 157 20.07 15.45 -14.82
C ASP A 157 18.80 15.35 -15.69
N THR A 158 18.22 14.14 -15.80
CA THR A 158 16.96 13.98 -16.52
C THR A 158 15.83 14.63 -15.72
N PRO A 159 15.13 15.62 -16.27
CA PRO A 159 14.01 16.25 -15.57
C PRO A 159 13.03 15.20 -15.08
N ALA A 160 12.55 15.34 -13.85
CA ALA A 160 11.66 14.37 -13.20
C ALA A 160 10.43 14.00 -14.06
N VAL A 161 9.98 14.93 -14.88
CA VAL A 161 8.85 14.71 -15.81
C VAL A 161 9.15 13.70 -16.93
N HIS A 162 10.41 13.50 -17.28
CA HIS A 162 10.84 12.52 -18.29
C HIS A 162 11.33 11.22 -17.64
N GLN A 163 11.34 11.16 -16.31
CA GLN A 163 11.72 9.96 -15.60
C GLN A 163 10.56 8.97 -15.59
N VAL A 164 10.92 7.71 -15.66
CA VAL A 164 10.03 6.56 -15.45
C VAL A 164 10.68 5.68 -14.39
N LEU A 165 9.89 5.21 -13.45
CA LEU A 165 10.36 4.31 -12.40
C LEU A 165 9.52 3.03 -12.39
N ILE A 166 10.14 1.92 -11.98
CA ILE A 166 9.40 0.73 -11.57
C ILE A 166 8.78 1.05 -10.21
N ALA A 167 7.51 1.42 -10.23
CA ALA A 167 6.79 1.84 -9.02
C ALA A 167 6.50 0.67 -8.07
N ASN A 168 6.19 -0.50 -8.64
CA ASN A 168 5.88 -1.69 -7.85
C ASN A 168 6.45 -2.95 -8.50
N ILE A 169 6.98 -3.84 -7.68
CA ILE A 169 7.22 -5.25 -8.03
C ILE A 169 6.21 -6.08 -7.25
N ASN A 170 5.06 -6.38 -7.89
CA ASN A 170 3.89 -6.94 -7.20
C ASN A 170 3.93 -8.46 -7.08
N SER A 171 4.51 -9.15 -8.05
CA SER A 171 4.57 -10.61 -8.07
C SER A 171 5.66 -11.10 -9.02
N LYS A 172 5.85 -12.41 -9.10
CA LYS A 172 6.79 -13.05 -10.04
C LYS A 172 6.55 -12.73 -11.52
N ASN A 173 5.41 -12.09 -11.87
CA ASN A 173 5.07 -11.78 -13.25
C ASN A 173 4.36 -10.43 -13.44
N GLN A 174 4.36 -9.57 -12.42
CA GLN A 174 3.73 -8.26 -12.52
C GLN A 174 4.60 -7.18 -11.89
N ILE A 175 4.87 -6.15 -12.68
CA ILE A 175 5.46 -4.88 -12.24
C ILE A 175 4.54 -3.73 -12.64
N VAL A 176 4.76 -2.56 -12.07
CA VAL A 176 4.07 -1.33 -12.44
C VAL A 176 5.09 -0.26 -12.74
N LEU A 177 4.95 0.40 -13.88
CA LEU A 177 5.72 1.58 -14.26
C LEU A 177 4.94 2.84 -13.88
N SER A 178 5.65 3.86 -13.44
CA SER A 178 5.10 5.17 -13.07
C SER A 178 5.93 6.29 -13.69
N GLY A 179 5.27 7.36 -14.13
CA GLY A 179 5.91 8.52 -14.74
C GLY A 179 5.20 9.04 -15.98
N ASN A 180 5.96 9.57 -16.92
CA ASN A 180 5.45 10.11 -18.18
C ASN A 180 4.92 8.98 -19.07
N ILE A 181 3.66 9.08 -19.50
CA ILE A 181 2.99 8.03 -20.27
C ILE A 181 3.61 7.81 -21.65
N GLU A 182 4.02 8.88 -22.34
CA GLU A 182 4.66 8.75 -23.65
C GLU A 182 6.03 8.06 -23.52
N ARG A 183 6.79 8.41 -22.49
CA ARG A 183 8.07 7.75 -22.20
C ARG A 183 7.90 6.27 -21.86
N ILE A 184 6.84 5.93 -21.13
CA ILE A 184 6.50 4.52 -20.88
C ILE A 184 6.15 3.80 -22.19
N LYS A 185 5.43 4.43 -23.11
CA LYS A 185 5.13 3.85 -24.42
C LYS A 185 6.39 3.62 -25.27
N GLU A 186 7.34 4.56 -25.26
CA GLU A 186 8.65 4.40 -25.89
C GLU A 186 9.41 3.21 -25.31
N LEU A 187 9.46 3.10 -23.99
CA LEU A 187 10.05 1.96 -23.29
C LEU A 187 9.39 0.63 -23.72
N LEU A 188 8.06 0.58 -23.81
CA LEU A 188 7.35 -0.62 -24.25
C LEU A 188 7.68 -1.00 -25.68
N MET A 189 7.81 -0.03 -26.59
CA MET A 189 8.27 -0.27 -27.96
C MET A 189 9.70 -0.82 -27.98
N HIS A 190 10.60 -0.24 -27.17
CA HIS A 190 11.97 -0.72 -27.04
C HIS A 190 12.03 -2.17 -26.55
N LEU A 191 11.29 -2.51 -25.48
CA LEU A 191 11.23 -3.87 -24.94
C LEU A 191 10.75 -4.90 -25.97
N ARG A 192 9.78 -4.54 -26.83
CA ARG A 192 9.27 -5.41 -27.89
C ARG A 192 10.26 -5.58 -29.04
N GLN A 193 10.86 -4.49 -29.49
CA GLN A 193 11.73 -4.51 -30.67
C GLN A 193 13.14 -5.04 -30.39
N TRP A 194 13.69 -4.72 -29.22
CA TRP A 194 15.09 -4.97 -28.91
C TRP A 194 15.30 -5.86 -27.67
N GLY A 195 14.38 -5.82 -26.72
CA GLY A 195 14.46 -6.59 -25.49
C GLY A 195 13.93 -8.01 -25.58
N GLY A 196 13.24 -8.38 -26.67
CA GLY A 196 12.60 -9.69 -26.80
C GLY A 196 11.45 -9.94 -25.82
N HIS A 197 10.88 -8.86 -25.24
CA HIS A 197 9.78 -8.92 -24.28
C HIS A 197 8.51 -8.27 -24.85
N ASP A 198 7.38 -8.96 -24.76
CA ASP A 198 6.06 -8.41 -25.12
C ASP A 198 5.09 -8.52 -23.92
N PRO A 199 5.29 -7.70 -22.87
CA PRO A 199 4.40 -7.73 -21.72
C PRO A 199 3.02 -7.18 -22.08
N ARG A 200 1.97 -7.76 -21.48
CA ARG A 200 0.65 -7.17 -21.49
C ARG A 200 0.64 -5.90 -20.64
N ALA A 201 0.43 -4.76 -21.26
CA ALA A 201 0.36 -3.46 -20.61
C ALA A 201 -1.10 -3.06 -20.33
N VAL A 202 -1.36 -2.64 -19.09
CA VAL A 202 -2.69 -2.19 -18.64
C VAL A 202 -2.53 -0.86 -17.90
N ARG A 203 -3.17 0.20 -18.42
CA ARG A 203 -3.20 1.47 -17.72
C ARG A 203 -4.02 1.37 -16.44
N LEU A 204 -3.45 1.84 -15.34
CA LEU A 204 -4.14 1.90 -14.06
C LEU A 204 -5.02 3.16 -13.99
N LYS A 205 -6.13 3.07 -13.25
CA LYS A 205 -7.00 4.20 -12.93
C LYS A 205 -6.41 5.00 -11.76
N ALA A 206 -5.16 5.45 -11.91
CA ALA A 206 -4.48 6.32 -10.97
C ALA A 206 -4.38 7.70 -11.60
N ASP A 207 -4.71 8.73 -10.83
CA ASP A 207 -4.64 10.14 -11.24
C ASP A 207 -3.26 10.77 -11.00
N SER A 208 -2.33 10.01 -10.45
CA SER A 208 -1.00 10.45 -10.05
C SER A 208 0.07 9.41 -10.38
N PRO A 209 1.29 9.86 -10.75
CA PRO A 209 2.43 8.98 -11.01
C PRO A 209 3.11 8.61 -9.68
N PHE A 210 2.41 7.82 -8.84
CA PHE A 210 2.91 7.39 -7.54
C PHE A 210 4.23 6.65 -7.64
N HIS A 211 5.01 6.66 -6.57
CA HIS A 211 6.30 5.97 -6.50
C HIS A 211 7.26 6.39 -7.63
N SER A 212 7.30 7.67 -7.93
CA SER A 212 8.20 8.27 -8.92
C SER A 212 8.87 9.53 -8.36
N PRO A 213 9.97 9.99 -8.98
CA PRO A 213 10.64 11.24 -8.55
C PRO A 213 9.73 12.47 -8.53
N LEU A 214 8.64 12.47 -9.29
CA LEU A 214 7.63 13.53 -9.27
C LEU A 214 6.94 13.67 -7.89
N MET A 215 6.99 12.64 -7.05
CA MET A 215 6.42 12.66 -5.71
C MET A 215 7.40 13.13 -4.61
N LYS A 216 8.59 13.66 -4.97
CA LYS A 216 9.58 14.16 -4.02
C LYS A 216 9.01 15.17 -3.01
N PRO A 217 8.17 16.17 -3.40
CA PRO A 217 7.57 17.06 -2.42
C PRO A 217 6.67 16.34 -1.39
N ALA A 218 6.04 15.21 -1.79
CA ALA A 218 5.28 14.40 -0.86
C ALA A 218 6.19 13.65 0.12
N ALA A 219 7.34 13.15 -0.32
CA ALA A 219 8.34 12.54 0.57
C ALA A 219 8.89 13.55 1.58
N GLU A 220 9.24 14.76 1.14
CA GLU A 220 9.71 15.85 2.01
C GLU A 220 8.62 16.20 3.06
N ARG A 221 7.37 16.33 2.62
CA ARG A 221 6.25 16.56 3.54
C ARG A 221 6.06 15.42 4.55
N MET A 222 6.25 14.18 4.14
CA MET A 222 6.18 13.02 5.03
C MET A 222 7.29 13.06 6.08
N HIS A 223 8.53 13.38 5.72
CA HIS A 223 9.63 13.57 6.67
C HIS A 223 9.28 14.62 7.74
N GLU A 224 8.76 15.77 7.32
CA GLU A 224 8.34 16.83 8.25
C GLU A 224 7.25 16.34 9.22
N LEU A 225 6.26 15.59 8.73
CA LEU A 225 5.13 15.12 9.54
C LEU A 225 5.55 14.04 10.54
N LEU A 226 6.41 13.12 10.12
CA LEU A 226 6.91 12.03 10.95
C LEU A 226 7.85 12.49 12.07
N ALA A 227 8.49 13.65 11.90
CA ALA A 227 9.34 14.25 12.92
C ALA A 227 8.58 15.07 13.99
N LYS A 228 7.26 15.24 13.82
CA LYS A 228 6.44 16.08 14.73
C LYS A 228 6.05 15.35 16.02
N LYS A 229 5.53 16.13 16.95
CA LYS A 229 4.78 15.62 18.10
C LYS A 229 3.36 15.23 17.66
N SER A 230 2.82 14.24 18.34
CA SER A 230 1.44 13.79 18.13
C SER A 230 0.43 14.90 18.33
N SER A 231 -0.55 14.96 17.45
CA SER A 231 -1.68 15.89 17.55
C SER A 231 -2.82 15.34 18.42
N VAL A 232 -2.75 14.06 18.79
CA VAL A 232 -3.78 13.37 19.60
C VAL A 232 -3.26 12.91 20.95
N ALA A 233 -1.94 12.89 21.16
CA ALA A 233 -1.31 12.56 22.44
C ALA A 233 -0.25 13.62 22.78
N GLN A 234 -0.63 14.53 23.66
CA GLN A 234 0.19 15.68 24.02
C GLN A 234 1.57 15.28 24.55
N GLY A 235 2.61 15.88 23.97
CA GLY A 235 4.01 15.66 24.38
C GLY A 235 4.68 14.43 23.78
N GLU A 236 3.92 13.48 23.22
CA GLU A 236 4.46 12.28 22.60
C GLU A 236 4.85 12.50 21.13
N ASP A 237 5.74 11.67 20.62
CA ASP A 237 6.09 11.70 19.22
C ASP A 237 4.98 11.05 18.34
N VAL A 238 4.88 11.47 17.07
CA VAL A 238 3.97 10.86 16.12
C VAL A 238 4.29 9.37 15.92
N VAL A 239 5.58 9.04 15.87
CA VAL A 239 6.05 7.66 15.72
C VAL A 239 6.39 7.07 17.08
N THR A 240 5.74 5.97 17.43
CA THR A 240 6.09 5.09 18.55
C THR A 240 6.96 3.95 18.03
N PHE A 241 8.05 3.64 18.71
CA PHE A 241 8.91 2.50 18.37
C PHE A 241 9.51 1.91 19.67
N PRO A 242 9.57 0.57 19.80
CA PRO A 242 8.97 -0.42 18.91
C PRO A 242 7.44 -0.39 18.91
N GLY A 243 6.82 -1.01 17.90
CA GLY A 243 5.39 -1.29 17.90
C GLY A 243 5.04 -2.57 18.66
N LEU A 244 3.80 -3.02 18.53
CA LEU A 244 3.29 -4.26 19.19
C LEU A 244 3.92 -5.52 18.58
N PHE A 245 4.16 -5.51 17.28
CA PHE A 245 4.78 -6.57 16.48
C PHE A 245 5.45 -5.97 15.24
N PRO A 246 6.35 -6.69 14.54
CA PRO A 246 7.04 -6.18 13.37
C PRO A 246 6.10 -5.68 12.27
N CYS A 247 6.48 -4.59 11.60
CA CYS A 247 5.85 -4.10 10.38
C CYS A 247 6.88 -4.08 9.25
N VAL A 248 6.53 -4.63 8.08
CA VAL A 248 7.43 -4.72 6.93
C VAL A 248 7.35 -3.47 6.06
N SER A 249 8.50 -2.84 5.83
CA SER A 249 8.62 -1.69 4.94
C SER A 249 8.46 -2.05 3.48
N ASN A 250 7.73 -1.23 2.73
CA ASN A 250 7.60 -1.37 1.28
C ASN A 250 8.92 -1.14 0.53
N VAL A 251 9.81 -0.31 1.06
CA VAL A 251 11.09 0.03 0.41
C VAL A 251 12.14 -1.05 0.63
N SER A 252 12.35 -1.47 1.87
CA SER A 252 13.38 -2.47 2.21
C SER A 252 12.92 -3.93 2.09
N ALA A 253 11.61 -4.18 2.04
CA ALA A 253 11.00 -5.51 2.16
C ALA A 253 11.43 -6.26 3.44
N ARG A 254 11.75 -5.52 4.50
CA ARG A 254 12.17 -6.03 5.82
C ARG A 254 11.44 -5.26 6.91
N PRO A 255 11.29 -5.82 8.10
CA PRO A 255 10.78 -5.10 9.27
C PRO A 255 11.59 -3.84 9.54
N PHE A 256 10.92 -2.80 10.06
CA PHE A 256 11.61 -1.63 10.56
C PHE A 256 12.43 -1.98 11.81
N GLU A 257 13.67 -1.52 11.87
CA GLU A 257 14.64 -1.83 12.92
C GLU A 257 14.80 -0.69 13.94
N SER A 258 14.46 0.55 13.54
CA SER A 258 14.51 1.72 14.41
C SER A 258 13.45 2.74 14.02
N LYS A 259 13.21 3.70 14.91
CA LYS A 259 12.32 4.83 14.68
C LYS A 259 12.80 5.70 13.52
N GLU A 260 14.09 5.98 13.47
CA GLU A 260 14.73 6.79 12.44
C GLU A 260 14.61 6.12 11.07
N GLN A 261 14.84 4.80 11.02
CA GLN A 261 14.67 4.01 9.79
C GLN A 261 13.20 4.01 9.33
N LEU A 262 12.25 3.87 10.26
CA LEU A 262 10.82 3.95 9.92
C LEU A 262 10.48 5.31 9.32
N GLN A 263 10.92 6.41 9.95
CA GLN A 263 10.67 7.76 9.47
C GLN A 263 11.26 7.99 8.07
N ASP A 264 12.49 7.53 7.84
CA ASP A 264 13.16 7.64 6.54
C ASP A 264 12.47 6.81 5.46
N LEU A 265 12.32 5.51 5.67
CA LEU A 265 11.75 4.60 4.67
C LEU A 265 10.29 4.90 4.35
N LEU A 266 9.48 5.30 5.34
CA LEU A 266 8.07 5.64 5.11
C LEU A 266 7.92 6.94 4.29
N ALA A 267 8.83 7.89 4.45
CA ALA A 267 8.86 9.08 3.61
C ALA A 267 9.35 8.75 2.18
N ARG A 268 10.45 8.00 2.05
CA ARG A 268 11.02 7.56 0.77
C ARG A 268 10.06 6.69 -0.04
N GLN A 269 9.14 5.96 0.63
CA GLN A 269 8.08 5.18 -0.02
C GLN A 269 7.28 6.00 -1.06
N CYS A 270 7.17 7.32 -0.89
CA CYS A 270 6.48 8.17 -1.88
C CYS A 270 7.15 8.16 -3.26
N CYS A 271 8.46 7.96 -3.32
CA CYS A 271 9.28 8.08 -4.54
C CYS A 271 9.91 6.76 -4.97
N GLU A 272 9.96 5.75 -4.11
CA GLU A 272 10.67 4.51 -4.34
C GLU A 272 9.77 3.31 -4.63
N THR A 273 10.36 2.27 -5.18
CA THR A 273 9.67 1.04 -5.57
C THR A 273 9.05 0.33 -4.36
N VAL A 274 7.78 -0.02 -4.47
CA VAL A 274 7.11 -0.93 -3.54
C VAL A 274 7.57 -2.36 -3.82
N MET A 275 8.39 -2.91 -2.94
CA MET A 275 8.98 -4.24 -3.02
C MET A 275 8.03 -5.34 -2.50
N TRP A 276 6.76 -5.31 -2.99
CA TRP A 276 5.69 -6.17 -2.48
C TRP A 276 5.99 -7.66 -2.61
N HIS A 277 6.47 -8.08 -3.77
CA HIS A 277 6.86 -9.47 -4.01
C HIS A 277 7.94 -9.93 -3.04
N ALA A 278 8.99 -9.13 -2.86
CA ALA A 278 10.08 -9.46 -1.93
C ALA A 278 9.60 -9.51 -0.46
N SER A 279 8.66 -8.63 -0.08
CA SER A 279 8.05 -8.64 1.26
C SER A 279 7.28 -9.95 1.51
N ILE A 280 6.47 -10.39 0.54
CA ILE A 280 5.73 -11.66 0.67
C ILE A 280 6.69 -12.85 0.72
N GLN A 281 7.72 -12.86 -0.14
CA GLN A 281 8.71 -13.94 -0.14
C GLN A 281 9.46 -14.01 1.19
N TYR A 282 9.91 -12.88 1.72
CA TYR A 282 10.57 -12.81 3.02
C TYR A 282 9.67 -13.41 4.12
N LEU A 283 8.43 -12.94 4.22
CA LEU A 283 7.50 -13.44 5.24
C LEU A 283 7.15 -14.92 5.06
N HIS A 284 6.94 -15.36 3.82
CA HIS A 284 6.56 -16.75 3.55
C HIS A 284 7.72 -17.74 3.67
N GLN A 285 8.90 -17.39 3.13
CA GLN A 285 10.04 -18.31 3.03
C GLN A 285 10.97 -18.23 4.25
N THR A 286 11.22 -17.02 4.77
CA THR A 286 12.14 -16.81 5.90
C THR A 286 11.39 -16.88 7.22
N GLU A 287 10.35 -16.09 7.39
CA GLU A 287 9.56 -16.01 8.64
C GLU A 287 8.50 -17.10 8.76
N LYS A 288 8.35 -17.96 7.72
CA LYS A 288 7.40 -19.09 7.72
C LYS A 288 5.96 -18.68 7.99
N VAL A 289 5.55 -17.48 7.63
CA VAL A 289 4.15 -17.05 7.72
C VAL A 289 3.27 -17.92 6.84
N ARG A 290 2.23 -18.50 7.43
CA ARG A 290 1.31 -19.44 6.77
C ARG A 290 -0.12 -18.93 6.69
N ARG A 291 -0.53 -18.04 7.59
CA ARG A 291 -1.88 -17.50 7.67
C ARG A 291 -1.87 -16.01 7.31
N TRP A 292 -2.64 -15.64 6.31
CA TRP A 292 -2.65 -14.31 5.74
C TRP A 292 -4.07 -13.75 5.72
N VAL A 293 -4.30 -12.63 6.36
CA VAL A 293 -5.59 -11.96 6.39
C VAL A 293 -5.45 -10.54 5.84
N GLY A 294 -6.03 -10.30 4.67
CA GLY A 294 -6.13 -8.96 4.10
C GLY A 294 -7.31 -8.21 4.70
N ILE A 295 -7.09 -7.05 5.32
CA ILE A 295 -8.12 -6.21 5.91
C ILE A 295 -8.21 -4.90 5.14
N GLY A 296 -9.41 -4.56 4.63
CA GLY A 296 -9.64 -3.30 3.94
C GLY A 296 -10.54 -3.42 2.72
N PRO A 297 -10.83 -2.27 2.04
CA PRO A 297 -11.69 -2.27 0.88
C PRO A 297 -11.02 -2.92 -0.32
N GLY A 298 -11.53 -4.07 -0.75
CA GLY A 298 -11.06 -4.81 -1.92
C GLY A 298 -10.13 -5.97 -1.61
N LYS A 299 -9.87 -6.78 -2.65
CA LYS A 299 -9.21 -8.09 -2.52
C LYS A 299 -7.87 -8.18 -3.27
N VAL A 300 -7.31 -7.05 -3.70
CA VAL A 300 -6.07 -7.04 -4.50
C VAL A 300 -4.91 -7.63 -3.69
N GLY A 301 -4.72 -7.20 -2.45
CA GLY A 301 -3.67 -7.72 -1.55
C GLY A 301 -3.77 -9.23 -1.38
N ARG A 302 -4.97 -9.74 -1.02
CA ARG A 302 -5.23 -11.16 -0.91
C ARG A 302 -4.90 -11.93 -2.18
N ASN A 303 -5.29 -11.39 -3.34
CA ASN A 303 -5.05 -12.06 -4.62
C ASN A 303 -3.56 -12.11 -4.97
N LEU A 304 -2.80 -11.05 -4.68
CA LEU A 304 -1.36 -11.01 -4.90
C LEU A 304 -0.63 -11.99 -3.96
N VAL A 305 -1.00 -11.98 -2.67
CA VAL A 305 -0.44 -12.93 -1.68
C VAL A 305 -0.76 -14.36 -2.08
N GLY A 306 -2.04 -14.70 -2.32
CA GLY A 306 -2.46 -16.05 -2.66
C GLY A 306 -1.81 -16.60 -3.93
N LYS A 307 -1.55 -15.73 -4.91
CA LYS A 307 -0.81 -16.09 -6.13
C LYS A 307 0.65 -16.43 -5.85
N GLU A 308 1.28 -15.69 -4.94
CA GLU A 308 2.69 -15.88 -4.62
C GLU A 308 2.93 -17.09 -3.73
N VAL A 309 2.11 -17.27 -2.69
CA VAL A 309 2.24 -18.40 -1.75
C VAL A 309 1.53 -19.67 -2.21
N GLY A 310 0.79 -19.62 -3.33
CA GLY A 310 0.10 -20.77 -3.90
C GLY A 310 -1.16 -21.21 -3.14
N MET A 311 -1.71 -20.35 -2.26
CA MET A 311 -2.86 -20.64 -1.41
C MET A 311 -4.06 -19.75 -1.75
N LYS A 312 -5.27 -20.28 -1.55
CA LYS A 312 -6.53 -19.54 -1.61
C LYS A 312 -7.47 -20.09 -0.54
N GLY A 313 -7.97 -19.20 0.35
CA GLY A 313 -8.78 -19.64 1.49
C GLY A 313 -7.99 -20.55 2.43
N ALA A 314 -8.69 -21.36 3.22
CA ALA A 314 -8.08 -22.35 4.11
C ALA A 314 -7.49 -23.51 3.32
N VAL A 315 -6.26 -23.87 3.65
CA VAL A 315 -5.56 -25.07 3.16
C VAL A 315 -4.84 -25.74 4.32
N LYS A 316 -4.40 -27.00 4.13
CA LYS A 316 -3.62 -27.68 5.18
C LYS A 316 -2.40 -26.81 5.58
N GLY A 317 -2.30 -26.49 6.86
CA GLY A 317 -1.20 -25.72 7.45
C GLY A 317 -1.26 -24.20 7.25
N GLY A 318 -2.38 -23.62 6.74
CA GLY A 318 -2.48 -22.17 6.60
C GLY A 318 -3.65 -21.70 5.75
N GLY A 319 -3.55 -20.51 5.20
CA GLY A 319 -4.58 -19.95 4.31
C GLY A 319 -4.36 -18.48 3.97
N VAL A 320 -5.11 -17.99 2.99
CA VAL A 320 -5.13 -16.61 2.55
C VAL A 320 -6.55 -16.12 2.41
N TRP A 321 -6.94 -15.20 3.26
CA TRP A 321 -8.30 -14.65 3.34
C TRP A 321 -8.31 -13.14 3.11
N ALA A 322 -9.49 -12.58 2.93
CA ALA A 322 -9.72 -11.13 2.96
C ALA A 322 -11.02 -10.83 3.68
N ILE A 323 -11.03 -9.71 4.40
CA ILE A 323 -12.20 -9.13 5.03
C ILE A 323 -12.40 -7.74 4.44
N SER A 324 -13.35 -7.64 3.51
CA SER A 324 -13.77 -6.41 2.86
C SER A 324 -15.24 -6.09 3.16
N GLU A 325 -16.03 -7.10 3.47
CA GLU A 325 -17.46 -7.06 3.72
C GLU A 325 -17.82 -7.86 4.99
N PRO A 326 -18.88 -7.48 5.73
CA PRO A 326 -19.28 -8.14 6.98
C PRO A 326 -19.49 -9.65 6.86
N ARG A 327 -20.06 -10.10 5.75
CA ARG A 327 -20.36 -11.53 5.48
C ARG A 327 -19.14 -12.43 5.38
N GLU A 328 -17.94 -11.84 5.23
CA GLU A 328 -16.68 -12.60 5.10
C GLU A 328 -16.06 -12.92 6.47
N VAL A 329 -16.48 -12.23 7.53
CA VAL A 329 -15.87 -12.34 8.85
C VAL A 329 -15.96 -13.75 9.42
N GLU A 330 -17.14 -14.35 9.42
CA GLU A 330 -17.35 -15.69 9.99
C GLU A 330 -16.52 -16.77 9.28
N GLU A 331 -16.41 -16.69 7.94
CA GLU A 331 -15.56 -17.60 7.16
C GLU A 331 -14.09 -17.47 7.56
N VAL A 332 -13.62 -16.23 7.69
CA VAL A 332 -12.22 -15.98 8.05
C VAL A 332 -11.91 -16.42 9.47
N MET A 333 -12.77 -16.08 10.43
CA MET A 333 -12.60 -16.48 11.83
C MET A 333 -12.57 -18.00 11.98
N ARG A 334 -13.48 -18.71 11.32
CA ARG A 334 -13.48 -20.17 11.29
C ARG A 334 -12.20 -20.72 10.65
N GLY A 335 -11.78 -20.17 9.52
CA GLY A 335 -10.53 -20.59 8.86
C GLY A 335 -9.29 -20.38 9.72
N LEU A 336 -9.25 -19.33 10.51
CA LEU A 336 -8.17 -19.09 11.47
C LEU A 336 -8.20 -20.10 12.62
N GLU A 337 -9.39 -20.46 13.15
CA GLU A 337 -9.55 -21.48 14.18
C GLU A 337 -9.14 -22.88 13.66
N GLU A 338 -9.62 -23.28 12.48
CA GLU A 338 -9.31 -24.57 11.86
C GLU A 338 -7.82 -24.74 11.58
N THR A 339 -7.09 -23.67 11.32
CA THR A 339 -5.65 -23.69 11.00
C THR A 339 -4.75 -23.36 12.20
N ALA A 340 -5.31 -23.04 13.38
CA ALA A 340 -4.54 -22.63 14.55
C ALA A 340 -3.68 -23.76 15.14
N ASN A 341 -4.11 -25.02 15.01
CA ASN A 341 -3.49 -26.20 15.65
C ASN A 341 -2.64 -27.05 14.68
N PHE A 342 -2.35 -26.52 13.49
CA PHE A 342 -1.45 -27.21 12.56
C PHE A 342 -0.01 -26.99 13.01
N GLN A 343 0.57 -27.99 13.68
CA GLN A 343 2.02 -28.13 13.78
C GLN A 343 2.51 -28.71 12.45
N ASP A 344 3.55 -28.09 11.86
CA ASP A 344 4.27 -28.74 10.75
C ASP A 344 4.75 -30.10 11.29
N GLU A 345 4.22 -31.19 10.74
CA GLU A 345 4.87 -32.48 10.89
C GLU A 345 6.16 -32.38 10.06
N ASP A 346 7.29 -32.35 10.76
CA ASP A 346 8.66 -32.35 10.20
C ASP A 346 8.91 -33.45 9.17
#